data_66cef998edd055e7edec4d7dc35ca4b2
#
_entry.id   66cef998edd055e7edec4d7dc35ca4b2
#
_cell.length_a   1.000
_cell.length_b   1.000
_cell.length_c   1.000
_cell.angle_alpha   90.00
_cell.angle_beta   90.00
_cell.angle_gamma   90.00
#
_symmetry.space_group_name_H-M   'P 1'
#
loop_
_entity.id
_entity.type
_entity.pdbx_description
1 polymer ?
#
loop_
_entity_poly.entity_id
_entity_poly.type
_entity_poly.pdbx_seq_one_letter_code
_entity_poly.pdbx_strand_id
1 'polypeptide(L)'
;PMGYGGPHAAFFTTTEQFKRKIPGRIIGVSKDSHGNQALRMALQTREQHIRREKATSNICTAQVLLAVMSGMYAVYHGPEGLVRIAQRVNRLTNQLAHSLVESGYEIKANRFFDTICFKASGWKEKSEAMKLNFRDFGDGFVGISLDETTTESDIENILNVFSAKLNPDHSKSIPDNLVRGSRFLSNSVFTKYRSETEMLRYMHKLELKDLSLNTSMIPLGSCTMKLNATTEMKPVTWPEFSNVHPFAPTNQVSGYHTLINELGDKLVKLTGFDAISMQPNSGAQGEYAGLMTIRAFHKANGQQERDICLIPS
;
A
#
# COMPACT_ATOMS: atom_id res chain seq x y z
N PRO A 1 6.69 -1.21 0.35
CA PRO A 1 6.27 0.18 0.16
C PRO A 1 7.29 0.95 -0.66
N MET A 2 6.87 2.08 -1.19
CA MET A 2 7.74 2.96 -1.96
C MET A 2 8.34 4.11 -1.12
N GLY A 3 8.56 3.85 0.15
CA GLY A 3 9.09 4.77 1.13
C GLY A 3 8.04 5.31 2.10
N TYR A 4 8.47 5.65 3.30
CA TYR A 4 7.70 6.33 4.37
C TYR A 4 6.32 5.72 4.66
N GLY A 5 6.21 4.39 4.58
CA GLY A 5 5.00 3.66 4.92
C GLY A 5 3.89 3.64 3.87
N GLY A 6 4.10 4.09 2.67
CA GLY A 6 3.10 4.01 1.59
C GLY A 6 3.68 4.12 0.20
N PRO A 7 2.90 3.86 -0.85
CA PRO A 7 1.72 2.99 -0.85
C PRO A 7 2.08 1.51 -0.73
N HIS A 8 1.15 0.71 -0.21
CA HIS A 8 1.31 -0.73 -0.06
C HIS A 8 0.43 -1.51 -1.03
N ALA A 9 1.00 -2.52 -1.68
CA ALA A 9 0.25 -3.59 -2.31
C ALA A 9 0.30 -4.84 -1.41
N ALA A 10 -0.84 -5.39 -1.09
CA ALA A 10 -0.92 -6.67 -0.40
C ALA A 10 -0.95 -7.84 -1.39
N PHE A 11 -0.63 -9.03 -0.91
CA PHE A 11 -0.83 -10.27 -1.66
C PHE A 11 -1.67 -11.24 -0.85
N PHE A 12 -2.32 -12.16 -1.55
CA PHE A 12 -3.16 -13.18 -0.95
C PHE A 12 -2.81 -14.54 -1.53
N THR A 13 -2.60 -15.52 -0.66
CA THR A 13 -2.32 -16.90 -1.05
C THR A 13 -3.27 -17.84 -0.35
N THR A 14 -3.61 -18.95 -1.02
CA THR A 14 -4.46 -20.00 -0.44
C THR A 14 -4.12 -21.36 -1.04
N THR A 15 -4.59 -22.42 -0.42
CA THR A 15 -4.49 -23.77 -0.96
C THR A 15 -5.56 -24.02 -2.02
N GLU A 16 -5.35 -25.04 -2.87
CA GLU A 16 -6.22 -25.40 -4.00
C GLU A 16 -7.68 -25.64 -3.57
N GLN A 17 -7.89 -26.21 -2.37
CA GLN A 17 -9.21 -26.47 -1.84
C GLN A 17 -10.07 -25.20 -1.62
N PHE A 18 -9.45 -24.05 -1.39
CA PHE A 18 -10.14 -22.80 -1.13
C PHE A 18 -10.27 -21.88 -2.35
N LYS A 19 -9.76 -22.27 -3.51
CA LYS A 19 -9.79 -21.42 -4.73
C LYS A 19 -11.18 -20.90 -5.10
N ARG A 20 -12.26 -21.63 -4.75
CA ARG A 20 -13.64 -21.22 -4.99
C ARG A 20 -14.23 -20.32 -3.90
N LYS A 21 -13.52 -20.15 -2.77
CA LYS A 21 -13.94 -19.34 -1.62
C LYS A 21 -13.23 -18.01 -1.52
N ILE A 22 -12.16 -17.78 -2.29
CA ILE A 22 -11.43 -16.53 -2.28
C ILE A 22 -12.32 -15.38 -2.78
N PRO A 23 -12.17 -14.16 -2.25
CA PRO A 23 -12.86 -12.99 -2.76
C PRO A 23 -12.36 -12.61 -4.16
N GLY A 24 -13.17 -11.84 -4.89
CA GLY A 24 -12.81 -11.35 -6.21
C GLY A 24 -13.02 -12.37 -7.33
N ARG A 25 -12.48 -12.04 -8.50
CA ARG A 25 -12.63 -12.81 -9.73
C ARG A 25 -11.31 -13.48 -10.10
N ILE A 26 -11.40 -14.72 -10.55
CA ILE A 26 -10.25 -15.42 -11.13
C ILE A 26 -10.39 -15.33 -12.63
N ILE A 27 -9.39 -14.79 -13.28
CA ILE A 27 -9.31 -14.68 -14.74
C ILE A 27 -8.41 -15.77 -15.28
N GLY A 28 -8.95 -16.59 -16.15
CA GLY A 28 -8.21 -17.64 -16.86
C GLY A 28 -7.80 -17.22 -18.26
N VAL A 29 -6.78 -17.86 -18.77
CA VAL A 29 -6.32 -17.72 -20.16
C VAL A 29 -7.06 -18.73 -21.03
N SER A 30 -7.65 -18.24 -22.11
CA SER A 30 -8.40 -19.03 -23.10
C SER A 30 -7.98 -18.61 -24.52
N LYS A 31 -8.74 -19.01 -25.52
CA LYS A 31 -8.59 -18.56 -26.90
C LYS A 31 -9.90 -17.96 -27.39
N ASP A 32 -9.81 -16.94 -28.25
CA ASP A 32 -10.95 -16.38 -28.97
C ASP A 32 -11.34 -17.26 -30.17
N SER A 33 -12.35 -16.83 -30.91
CA SER A 33 -12.83 -17.55 -32.16
C SER A 33 -11.79 -17.59 -33.28
N HIS A 34 -10.77 -16.75 -33.22
CA HIS A 34 -9.67 -16.68 -34.17
C HIS A 34 -8.40 -17.42 -33.71
N GLY A 35 -8.46 -18.05 -32.52
CA GLY A 35 -7.32 -18.77 -31.95
C GLY A 35 -6.32 -17.92 -31.19
N ASN A 36 -6.56 -16.59 -31.04
CA ASN A 36 -5.70 -15.72 -30.29
C ASN A 36 -5.94 -15.89 -28.77
N GLN A 37 -4.94 -15.55 -27.97
CA GLN A 37 -5.06 -15.56 -26.52
C GLN A 37 -6.15 -14.57 -26.06
N ALA A 38 -7.09 -15.06 -25.27
CA ALA A 38 -8.17 -14.29 -24.69
C ALA A 38 -8.27 -14.53 -23.19
N LEU A 39 -8.72 -13.52 -22.46
CA LEU A 39 -8.95 -13.60 -21.03
C LEU A 39 -10.46 -13.79 -20.77
N ARG A 40 -10.79 -14.63 -19.82
CA ARG A 40 -12.18 -14.84 -19.40
C ARG A 40 -12.27 -15.17 -17.93
N MET A 41 -13.43 -14.93 -17.33
CA MET A 41 -13.69 -15.41 -15.98
C MET A 41 -13.61 -16.93 -15.90
N ALA A 42 -12.89 -17.42 -14.89
CA ALA A 42 -12.69 -18.84 -14.66
C ALA A 42 -13.39 -19.30 -13.37
N LEU A 43 -13.60 -20.60 -13.25
CA LEU A 43 -14.16 -21.39 -12.17
C LEU A 43 -15.65 -21.22 -11.94
N GLN A 44 -16.15 -20.02 -11.75
CA GLN A 44 -17.60 -19.77 -11.59
C GLN A 44 -17.90 -18.28 -11.61
N THR A 45 -19.13 -17.97 -11.92
CA THR A 45 -19.70 -16.65 -11.78
C THR A 45 -19.94 -16.35 -10.29
N ARG A 46 -19.47 -15.18 -9.82
CA ARG A 46 -19.60 -14.74 -8.42
C ARG A 46 -20.35 -13.42 -8.29
N GLU A 47 -20.92 -12.97 -9.41
CA GLU A 47 -21.58 -11.68 -9.51
C GLU A 47 -22.85 -11.64 -8.64
N GLN A 48 -23.06 -10.53 -7.97
CA GLN A 48 -24.24 -10.32 -7.11
C GLN A 48 -25.56 -10.44 -7.85
N HIS A 49 -25.65 -9.91 -9.07
CA HIS A 49 -26.85 -9.99 -9.90
C HIS A 49 -27.19 -11.42 -10.36
N ILE A 50 -26.24 -12.36 -10.27
CA ILE A 50 -26.45 -13.76 -10.62
C ILE A 50 -26.65 -14.62 -9.38
N ARG A 51 -25.80 -14.43 -8.38
CA ARG A 51 -25.76 -15.27 -7.18
C ARG A 51 -26.54 -14.71 -6.00
N ARG A 52 -26.95 -13.44 -6.06
CA ARG A 52 -27.68 -12.75 -4.99
C ARG A 52 -27.01 -12.94 -3.63
N GLU A 53 -27.72 -13.46 -2.64
CA GLU A 53 -27.23 -13.71 -1.26
C GLU A 53 -26.01 -14.65 -1.18
N LYS A 54 -25.80 -15.49 -2.19
CA LYS A 54 -24.68 -16.44 -2.27
C LYS A 54 -23.47 -15.86 -3.00
N ALA A 55 -23.49 -14.59 -3.37
CA ALA A 55 -22.34 -13.93 -3.97
C ALA A 55 -21.20 -13.81 -2.99
N THR A 56 -19.98 -14.05 -3.44
CA THR A 56 -18.78 -13.67 -2.69
C THR A 56 -18.53 -12.17 -2.86
N SER A 57 -17.92 -11.52 -1.85
CA SER A 57 -17.63 -10.11 -1.94
C SER A 57 -16.73 -9.77 -3.13
N ASN A 58 -17.02 -8.66 -3.78
CA ASN A 58 -16.22 -8.14 -4.89
C ASN A 58 -15.04 -7.32 -4.37
N ILE A 59 -13.94 -7.34 -5.13
CA ILE A 59 -12.82 -6.44 -4.90
C ILE A 59 -13.21 -5.05 -5.41
N CYS A 60 -13.03 -4.04 -4.57
CA CYS A 60 -13.28 -2.66 -4.94
C CYS A 60 -12.06 -2.03 -5.63
N THR A 61 -12.27 -0.93 -6.32
CA THR A 61 -11.33 -0.32 -7.26
C THR A 61 -10.03 0.20 -6.61
N ALA A 62 -10.03 0.53 -5.32
CA ALA A 62 -8.82 1.00 -4.63
C ALA A 62 -7.66 -0.01 -4.69
N GLN A 63 -7.95 -1.30 -4.57
CA GLN A 63 -6.96 -2.36 -4.63
C GLN A 63 -6.38 -2.55 -6.04
N VAL A 64 -7.12 -2.22 -7.07
CA VAL A 64 -6.67 -2.35 -8.47
C VAL A 64 -5.48 -1.44 -8.75
N LEU A 65 -5.51 -0.18 -8.32
CA LEU A 65 -4.38 0.73 -8.52
C LEU A 65 -3.10 0.20 -7.89
N LEU A 66 -3.16 -0.26 -6.65
CA LEU A 66 -2.00 -0.83 -5.94
C LEU A 66 -1.50 -2.11 -6.61
N ALA A 67 -2.40 -2.95 -7.12
CA ALA A 67 -2.04 -4.15 -7.88
C ALA A 67 -1.33 -3.80 -9.20
N VAL A 68 -1.83 -2.79 -9.93
CA VAL A 68 -1.20 -2.29 -11.15
C VAL A 68 0.19 -1.72 -10.86
N MET A 69 0.32 -0.88 -9.83
CA MET A 69 1.62 -0.33 -9.42
C MET A 69 2.63 -1.44 -9.08
N SER A 70 2.21 -2.44 -8.32
CA SER A 70 3.04 -3.61 -7.98
C SER A 70 3.47 -4.39 -9.24
N GLY A 71 2.55 -4.61 -10.16
CA GLY A 71 2.85 -5.26 -11.45
C GLY A 71 3.84 -4.47 -12.29
N MET A 72 3.64 -3.16 -12.43
CA MET A 72 4.52 -2.27 -13.19
C MET A 72 5.90 -2.14 -12.54
N TYR A 73 5.96 -2.09 -11.20
CA TYR A 73 7.22 -2.13 -10.45
C TYR A 73 8.02 -3.41 -10.76
N ALA A 74 7.34 -4.56 -10.76
CA ALA A 74 7.96 -5.83 -11.12
C ALA A 74 8.42 -5.87 -12.58
N VAL A 75 7.67 -5.29 -13.51
CA VAL A 75 8.03 -5.19 -14.94
C VAL A 75 9.28 -4.31 -15.12
N TYR A 76 9.31 -3.15 -14.47
CA TYR A 76 10.41 -2.20 -14.61
C TYR A 76 11.73 -2.72 -14.01
N HIS A 77 11.70 -3.22 -12.79
CA HIS A 77 12.89 -3.70 -12.08
C HIS A 77 13.34 -5.10 -12.53
N GLY A 78 12.38 -5.93 -12.92
CA GLY A 78 12.63 -7.34 -13.25
C GLY A 78 13.16 -8.16 -12.06
N PRO A 79 13.39 -9.45 -12.23
CA PRO A 79 13.81 -10.32 -11.14
C PRO A 79 15.13 -9.90 -10.49
N GLU A 80 16.14 -9.53 -11.29
CA GLU A 80 17.45 -9.11 -10.74
C GLU A 80 17.38 -7.76 -10.03
N GLY A 81 16.54 -6.82 -10.54
CA GLY A 81 16.32 -5.54 -9.88
C GLY A 81 15.67 -5.68 -8.52
N LEU A 82 14.63 -6.52 -8.44
CA LEU A 82 13.96 -6.82 -7.17
C LEU A 82 14.89 -7.48 -6.16
N VAL A 83 15.75 -8.41 -6.61
CA VAL A 83 16.76 -9.04 -5.74
C VAL A 83 17.75 -8.00 -5.21
N ARG A 84 18.27 -7.12 -6.08
CA ARG A 84 19.20 -6.05 -5.66
C ARG A 84 18.57 -5.09 -4.65
N ILE A 85 17.30 -4.70 -4.86
CA ILE A 85 16.57 -3.84 -3.91
C ILE A 85 16.44 -4.54 -2.56
N ALA A 86 15.97 -5.79 -2.55
CA ALA A 86 15.81 -6.57 -1.33
C ALA A 86 17.13 -6.76 -0.57
N GLN A 87 18.20 -7.11 -1.29
CA GLN A 87 19.53 -7.28 -0.71
C GLN A 87 20.07 -5.98 -0.11
N ARG A 88 19.86 -4.84 -0.79
CA ARG A 88 20.28 -3.52 -0.29
C ARG A 88 19.56 -3.17 1.00
N VAL A 89 18.22 -3.30 1.03
CA VAL A 89 17.43 -3.01 2.23
C VAL A 89 17.86 -3.91 3.40
N ASN A 90 17.98 -5.22 3.16
CA ASN A 90 18.39 -6.15 4.21
C ASN A 90 19.83 -5.90 4.68
N ARG A 91 20.78 -5.54 3.78
CA ARG A 91 22.15 -5.16 4.14
C ARG A 91 22.16 -3.95 5.09
N LEU A 92 21.44 -2.89 4.75
CA LEU A 92 21.35 -1.69 5.59
C LEU A 92 20.72 -2.01 6.95
N THR A 93 19.70 -2.86 6.99
CA THR A 93 19.07 -3.29 8.24
C THR A 93 20.04 -4.11 9.11
N ASN A 94 20.80 -5.01 8.51
CA ASN A 94 21.84 -5.80 9.22
C ASN A 94 22.93 -4.88 9.78
N GLN A 95 23.39 -3.92 8.99
CA GLN A 95 24.40 -2.94 9.42
C GLN A 95 23.91 -2.11 10.61
N LEU A 96 22.65 -1.61 10.55
CA LEU A 96 22.03 -0.90 11.65
C LEU A 96 21.92 -1.77 12.90
N ALA A 97 21.40 -2.99 12.76
CA ALA A 97 21.23 -3.91 13.87
C ALA A 97 22.54 -4.28 14.54
N HIS A 98 23.57 -4.58 13.76
CA HIS A 98 24.91 -4.93 14.27
C HIS A 98 25.54 -3.74 15.02
N SER A 99 25.46 -2.54 14.45
CA SER A 99 25.96 -1.32 15.09
C SER A 99 25.27 -1.03 16.43
N LEU A 100 23.95 -1.28 16.51
CA LEU A 100 23.21 -1.13 17.76
C LEU A 100 23.61 -2.19 18.79
N VAL A 101 23.77 -3.45 18.38
CA VAL A 101 24.19 -4.54 19.28
C VAL A 101 25.57 -4.25 19.87
N GLU A 102 26.55 -3.82 19.08
CA GLU A 102 27.87 -3.44 19.56
C GLU A 102 27.85 -2.22 20.49
N SER A 103 26.86 -1.38 20.34
CA SER A 103 26.63 -0.22 21.24
C SER A 103 25.82 -0.60 22.50
N GLY A 104 25.54 -1.91 22.72
CA GLY A 104 24.91 -2.43 23.91
C GLY A 104 23.39 -2.56 23.86
N TYR A 105 22.77 -2.38 22.70
CA TYR A 105 21.33 -2.60 22.54
C TYR A 105 21.02 -4.07 22.25
N GLU A 106 19.91 -4.56 22.81
CA GLU A 106 19.42 -5.93 22.59
C GLU A 106 18.30 -5.92 21.55
N ILE A 107 18.56 -6.52 20.38
CA ILE A 107 17.56 -6.69 19.32
C ILE A 107 16.60 -7.81 19.70
N LYS A 108 15.31 -7.56 19.67
CA LYS A 108 14.25 -8.49 20.10
C LYS A 108 14.21 -9.80 19.28
N ALA A 109 14.57 -9.75 18.02
CA ALA A 109 14.55 -10.90 17.12
C ALA A 109 15.86 -11.03 16.34
N ASN A 110 16.46 -12.22 16.31
CA ASN A 110 17.69 -12.49 15.57
C ASN A 110 17.49 -12.68 14.07
N ARG A 111 16.23 -12.75 13.62
CA ARG A 111 15.85 -12.90 12.21
C ARG A 111 14.91 -11.79 11.82
N PHE A 112 15.34 -10.99 10.87
CA PHE A 112 14.59 -9.85 10.36
C PHE A 112 14.95 -9.60 8.89
N PHE A 113 14.11 -8.87 8.20
CA PHE A 113 14.38 -8.46 6.83
C PHE A 113 14.70 -6.96 6.76
N ASP A 114 13.73 -6.10 7.04
CA ASP A 114 13.77 -4.65 6.92
C ASP A 114 13.43 -3.92 8.22
N THR A 115 12.97 -4.66 9.23
CA THR A 115 12.44 -4.09 10.46
C THR A 115 13.10 -4.71 11.67
N ILE A 116 13.60 -3.87 12.56
CA ILE A 116 14.16 -4.26 13.86
C ILE A 116 13.38 -3.65 15.01
N CYS A 117 13.41 -4.32 16.15
CA CYS A 117 12.79 -3.85 17.38
C CYS A 117 13.77 -4.09 18.53
N PHE A 118 13.97 -3.11 19.40
CA PHE A 118 14.89 -3.18 20.52
C PHE A 118 14.45 -2.26 21.67
N LYS A 119 14.99 -2.49 22.87
CA LYS A 119 14.76 -1.62 24.01
C LYS A 119 15.65 -0.39 23.98
N ALA A 120 15.05 0.79 24.14
CA ALA A 120 15.79 2.04 24.26
C ALA A 120 15.00 3.07 25.07
N SER A 121 15.69 3.91 25.80
CA SER A 121 15.13 5.03 26.55
C SER A 121 15.81 6.35 26.17
N GLY A 122 15.13 7.48 26.40
CA GLY A 122 15.71 8.80 26.18
C GLY A 122 15.99 9.18 24.73
N TRP A 123 15.44 8.45 23.77
CA TRP A 123 15.67 8.66 22.33
C TRP A 123 14.73 9.70 21.70
N LYS A 124 13.55 9.94 22.30
CA LYS A 124 12.47 10.74 21.69
C LYS A 124 12.89 12.17 21.38
N GLU A 125 13.47 12.87 22.35
CA GLU A 125 13.92 14.26 22.18
C GLU A 125 14.99 14.38 21.09
N LYS A 126 15.95 13.44 21.05
CA LYS A 126 16.99 13.41 20.01
C LYS A 126 16.41 13.12 18.63
N SER A 127 15.47 12.17 18.54
CA SER A 127 14.84 11.83 17.26
C SER A 127 14.01 12.99 16.72
N GLU A 128 13.28 13.70 17.59
CA GLU A 128 12.51 14.87 17.21
C GLU A 128 13.43 16.02 16.74
N ALA A 129 14.50 16.29 17.46
CA ALA A 129 15.51 17.29 17.06
C ALA A 129 16.15 16.97 15.70
N MET A 130 16.34 15.69 15.39
CA MET A 130 16.85 15.21 14.10
C MET A 130 15.75 15.00 13.04
N LYS A 131 14.49 15.31 13.35
CA LYS A 131 13.32 15.13 12.46
C LYS A 131 13.13 13.68 12.01
N LEU A 132 13.39 12.73 12.89
CA LEU A 132 13.19 11.31 12.66
C LEU A 132 12.06 10.78 13.55
N ASN A 133 11.16 9.99 12.99
CA ASN A 133 10.09 9.32 13.71
C ASN A 133 10.34 7.81 13.72
N PHE A 134 10.24 7.20 14.89
CA PHE A 134 10.32 5.75 15.08
C PHE A 134 9.03 5.23 15.69
N ARG A 135 8.78 3.95 15.54
CA ARG A 135 7.63 3.30 16.18
C ARG A 135 7.90 3.15 17.68
N ASP A 136 7.15 3.86 18.49
CA ASP A 136 7.10 3.67 19.95
C ASP A 136 6.03 2.62 20.29
N PHE A 137 6.40 1.54 20.97
CA PHE A 137 5.47 0.49 21.41
C PHE A 137 4.90 0.77 22.82
N GLY A 138 5.38 1.79 23.51
CA GLY A 138 4.87 2.20 24.83
C GLY A 138 5.41 1.40 26.01
N ASP A 139 6.19 0.35 25.78
CA ASP A 139 6.75 -0.56 26.78
C ASP A 139 8.29 -0.51 26.85
N GLY A 140 8.87 0.59 26.36
CA GLY A 140 10.31 0.78 26.26
C GLY A 140 10.93 0.17 25.00
N PHE A 141 10.14 -0.43 24.14
CA PHE A 141 10.59 -0.89 22.84
C PHE A 141 10.40 0.17 21.77
N VAL A 142 11.37 0.26 20.87
CA VAL A 142 11.34 1.08 19.67
C VAL A 142 11.51 0.19 18.44
N GLY A 143 10.72 0.48 17.40
CA GLY A 143 10.80 -0.19 16.11
C GLY A 143 11.31 0.73 15.03
N ILE A 144 12.19 0.21 14.18
CA ILE A 144 12.74 0.91 13.02
C ILE A 144 12.54 0.03 11.80
N SER A 145 11.93 0.60 10.75
CA SER A 145 11.76 -0.05 9.46
C SER A 145 12.50 0.74 8.38
N LEU A 146 13.23 0.03 7.55
CA LEU A 146 13.94 0.58 6.40
C LEU A 146 13.24 0.18 5.11
N ASP A 147 13.44 0.95 4.07
CA ASP A 147 12.87 0.69 2.76
C ASP A 147 13.84 1.04 1.62
N GLU A 148 13.36 1.01 0.40
CA GLU A 148 14.19 1.27 -0.79
C GLU A 148 14.67 2.70 -0.91
N THR A 149 14.10 3.65 -0.17
CA THR A 149 14.53 5.06 -0.13
C THR A 149 15.64 5.32 0.89
N THR A 150 15.83 4.41 1.84
CA THR A 150 16.84 4.53 2.91
C THR A 150 18.26 4.58 2.34
N THR A 151 19.03 5.54 2.81
CA THR A 151 20.43 5.75 2.43
C THR A 151 21.38 5.39 3.56
N GLU A 152 22.68 5.33 3.26
CA GLU A 152 23.74 5.17 4.26
C GLU A 152 23.74 6.33 5.26
N SER A 153 23.49 7.56 4.79
CA SER A 153 23.37 8.75 5.64
C SER A 153 22.19 8.64 6.63
N ASP A 154 21.09 8.01 6.22
CA ASP A 154 19.97 7.76 7.14
C ASP A 154 20.37 6.80 8.24
N ILE A 155 21.15 5.76 7.94
CA ILE A 155 21.69 4.84 8.96
C ILE A 155 22.55 5.59 9.98
N GLU A 156 23.46 6.46 9.52
CA GLU A 156 24.28 7.30 10.41
C GLU A 156 23.42 8.22 11.29
N ASN A 157 22.42 8.85 10.71
CA ASN A 157 21.49 9.71 11.45
C ASN A 157 20.69 8.91 12.49
N ILE A 158 20.21 7.73 12.15
CA ILE A 158 19.52 6.84 13.09
C ILE A 158 20.45 6.45 14.24
N LEU A 159 21.69 6.01 13.93
CA LEU A 159 22.67 5.64 14.95
C LEU A 159 23.01 6.80 15.89
N ASN A 160 23.10 8.02 15.36
CA ASN A 160 23.35 9.23 16.17
C ASN A 160 22.24 9.47 17.19
N VAL A 161 20.97 9.20 16.88
CA VAL A 161 19.87 9.27 17.86
C VAL A 161 20.14 8.38 19.07
N PHE A 162 20.62 7.17 18.82
CA PHE A 162 20.90 6.18 19.88
C PHE A 162 22.35 6.26 20.42
N SER A 163 23.12 7.27 20.02
CA SER A 163 24.53 7.40 20.42
C SER A 163 25.39 6.17 20.10
N ALA A 164 25.02 5.47 19.04
CA ALA A 164 25.71 4.28 18.52
C ALA A 164 26.69 4.66 17.42
N LYS A 165 27.74 3.87 17.28
CA LYS A 165 28.75 4.05 16.21
C LYS A 165 28.49 3.10 15.06
N LEU A 166 28.68 3.60 13.85
CA LEU A 166 28.58 2.77 12.65
C LEU A 166 29.68 1.71 12.65
N ASN A 167 29.27 0.46 12.51
CA ASN A 167 30.15 -0.64 12.21
C ASN A 167 29.89 -1.11 10.76
N PRO A 168 30.91 -1.12 9.88
CA PRO A 168 30.76 -1.60 8.51
C PRO A 168 30.54 -3.12 8.40
N ASP A 169 31.01 -3.89 9.39
CA ASP A 169 30.82 -5.33 9.43
C ASP A 169 29.40 -5.68 9.85
N HIS A 170 28.80 -6.64 9.19
CA HIS A 170 27.47 -7.11 9.49
C HIS A 170 27.27 -8.58 9.16
N SER A 171 26.64 -9.29 10.06
CA SER A 171 26.21 -10.67 9.85
C SER A 171 24.88 -10.73 9.10
N LYS A 172 24.63 -11.85 8.39
CA LYS A 172 23.36 -12.08 7.71
C LYS A 172 22.27 -12.43 8.74
N SER A 173 21.13 -11.73 8.73
CA SER A 173 19.95 -12.03 9.53
C SER A 173 19.08 -13.14 8.92
N ILE A 174 19.15 -13.35 7.62
CA ILE A 174 18.39 -14.38 6.90
C ILE A 174 19.27 -15.60 6.70
N PRO A 175 18.87 -16.75 7.26
CA PRO A 175 19.58 -18.02 7.05
C PRO A 175 19.54 -18.46 5.58
N ASP A 176 20.61 -19.11 5.12
CA ASP A 176 20.74 -19.51 3.71
C ASP A 176 19.61 -20.43 3.24
N ASN A 177 19.06 -21.27 4.11
CA ASN A 177 17.92 -22.15 3.81
C ASN A 177 16.60 -21.41 3.60
N LEU A 178 16.52 -20.12 3.95
CA LEU A 178 15.36 -19.26 3.68
C LEU A 178 15.56 -18.34 2.49
N VAL A 179 16.75 -18.34 1.88
CA VAL A 179 17.02 -17.58 0.67
C VAL A 179 16.41 -18.31 -0.54
N ARG A 180 15.66 -17.58 -1.36
CA ARG A 180 15.06 -18.12 -2.58
C ARG A 180 16.14 -18.58 -3.56
N GLY A 181 16.18 -19.87 -3.87
CA GLY A 181 17.01 -20.44 -4.93
C GLY A 181 16.31 -20.64 -6.27
N SER A 182 14.97 -20.52 -6.32
CA SER A 182 14.19 -20.76 -7.51
C SER A 182 14.08 -19.50 -8.40
N ARG A 183 14.06 -19.69 -9.73
CA ARG A 183 13.77 -18.61 -10.66
C ARG A 183 12.33 -18.11 -10.48
N PHE A 184 12.12 -16.82 -10.64
CA PHE A 184 10.80 -16.17 -10.61
C PHE A 184 10.73 -15.09 -11.69
N LEU A 185 9.51 -14.63 -12.04
CA LEU A 185 9.27 -13.64 -13.08
C LEU A 185 9.98 -14.00 -14.40
N SER A 186 9.88 -15.25 -14.81
CA SER A 186 10.58 -15.80 -15.99
C SER A 186 9.98 -15.38 -17.34
N ASN A 187 8.78 -14.77 -17.35
CA ASN A 187 8.16 -14.28 -18.57
C ASN A 187 8.92 -13.07 -19.14
N SER A 188 9.00 -12.99 -20.46
CA SER A 188 9.75 -11.94 -21.16
C SER A 188 9.32 -10.50 -20.84
N VAL A 189 8.09 -10.30 -20.40
CA VAL A 189 7.61 -8.98 -19.95
C VAL A 189 8.45 -8.40 -18.82
N PHE A 190 9.00 -9.23 -17.94
CA PHE A 190 9.83 -8.80 -16.81
C PHE A 190 11.30 -8.57 -17.16
N THR A 191 11.68 -8.73 -18.41
CA THR A 191 13.05 -8.49 -18.89
C THR A 191 13.12 -7.44 -19.99
N LYS A 192 11.99 -7.04 -20.56
CA LYS A 192 11.93 -6.25 -21.79
C LYS A 192 11.78 -4.74 -21.57
N TYR A 193 11.00 -4.31 -20.57
CA TYR A 193 10.59 -2.91 -20.43
C TYR A 193 11.29 -2.26 -19.22
N ARG A 194 12.59 -2.03 -19.34
CA ARG A 194 13.44 -1.57 -18.23
C ARG A 194 13.98 -0.15 -18.37
N SER A 195 13.65 0.53 -19.44
CA SER A 195 13.90 1.97 -19.59
C SER A 195 12.59 2.74 -19.45
N GLU A 196 12.71 4.01 -19.07
CA GLU A 196 11.56 4.91 -18.93
C GLU A 196 10.72 4.94 -20.22
N THR A 197 11.36 5.12 -21.36
CA THR A 197 10.69 5.19 -22.67
C THR A 197 9.98 3.87 -23.03
N GLU A 198 10.62 2.73 -22.79
CA GLU A 198 10.01 1.42 -23.08
C GLU A 198 8.82 1.16 -22.14
N MET A 199 8.94 1.54 -20.88
CA MET A 199 7.87 1.40 -19.91
C MET A 199 6.66 2.26 -20.26
N LEU A 200 6.86 3.53 -20.63
CA LEU A 200 5.80 4.43 -21.09
C LEU A 200 5.07 3.86 -22.32
N ARG A 201 5.80 3.38 -23.30
CA ARG A 201 5.22 2.75 -24.49
C ARG A 201 4.46 1.47 -24.17
N TYR A 202 4.95 0.70 -23.22
CA TYR A 202 4.26 -0.52 -22.76
C TYR A 202 2.96 -0.19 -22.03
N MET A 203 2.96 0.78 -21.12
CA MET A 203 1.75 1.25 -20.44
C MET A 203 0.70 1.78 -21.44
N HIS A 204 1.12 2.59 -22.40
CA HIS A 204 0.23 3.08 -23.44
C HIS A 204 -0.35 1.94 -24.30
N LYS A 205 0.45 0.93 -24.64
CA LYS A 205 -0.04 -0.26 -25.33
C LYS A 205 -1.09 -1.04 -24.53
N LEU A 206 -0.99 -1.04 -23.19
CA LEU A 206 -1.99 -1.68 -22.34
C LEU A 206 -3.26 -0.82 -22.26
N GLU A 207 -3.11 0.50 -22.15
CA GLU A 207 -4.21 1.47 -22.15
C GLU A 207 -5.08 1.33 -23.41
N LEU A 208 -4.46 1.22 -24.58
CA LEU A 208 -5.15 1.07 -25.87
C LEU A 208 -5.95 -0.24 -26.03
N LYS A 209 -5.84 -1.19 -25.11
CA LYS A 209 -6.61 -2.44 -25.14
C LYS A 209 -8.00 -2.31 -24.52
N ASP A 210 -8.28 -1.23 -23.83
CA ASP A 210 -9.53 -1.00 -23.15
C ASP A 210 -9.94 0.47 -23.30
N LEU A 211 -11.06 0.84 -22.69
CA LEU A 211 -11.57 2.19 -22.70
C LEU A 211 -10.66 3.12 -21.91
N SER A 212 -10.29 4.24 -22.49
CA SER A 212 -9.57 5.31 -21.79
C SER A 212 -10.35 6.61 -21.86
N LEU A 213 -10.20 7.46 -20.86
CA LEU A 213 -11.00 8.68 -20.74
C LEU A 213 -10.73 9.73 -21.83
N ASN A 214 -9.56 9.68 -22.46
CA ASN A 214 -9.20 10.57 -23.57
C ASN A 214 -9.72 10.10 -24.94
N THR A 215 -10.19 8.86 -25.03
CA THR A 215 -10.70 8.27 -26.28
C THR A 215 -12.12 7.75 -26.20
N SER A 216 -12.68 7.68 -24.99
CA SER A 216 -14.02 7.12 -24.74
C SER A 216 -15.06 8.22 -24.59
N MET A 217 -16.23 8.01 -25.19
CA MET A 217 -17.42 8.85 -24.99
C MET A 217 -18.40 8.23 -23.98
N ILE A 218 -18.08 7.07 -23.41
CA ILE A 218 -18.94 6.41 -22.44
C ILE A 218 -18.62 6.95 -21.05
N PRO A 219 -19.61 7.50 -20.30
CA PRO A 219 -19.42 7.84 -18.91
C PRO A 219 -19.17 6.55 -18.15
N LEU A 220 -17.95 6.36 -17.66
CA LEU A 220 -17.57 5.18 -16.90
C LEU A 220 -18.12 5.32 -15.48
N GLY A 221 -18.95 4.37 -15.06
CA GLY A 221 -19.55 4.31 -13.72
C GLY A 221 -18.56 3.93 -12.62
N SER A 222 -17.26 3.94 -12.90
CA SER A 222 -16.24 3.62 -11.91
C SER A 222 -15.97 4.78 -10.99
N CYS A 223 -16.10 4.56 -9.68
CA CYS A 223 -15.75 5.55 -8.65
C CYS A 223 -14.26 5.92 -8.60
N THR A 224 -13.40 5.21 -9.31
CA THR A 224 -11.96 5.50 -9.38
C THR A 224 -11.54 6.10 -10.71
N MET A 225 -12.41 6.23 -11.66
CA MET A 225 -12.11 6.90 -12.93
C MET A 225 -12.09 8.40 -12.71
N LYS A 226 -10.92 8.97 -12.74
CA LYS A 226 -10.68 10.40 -12.50
C LYS A 226 -10.10 11.05 -13.72
N LEU A 227 -10.73 12.13 -14.17
CA LEU A 227 -10.17 13.05 -15.15
C LEU A 227 -9.38 14.11 -14.40
N ASN A 228 -8.15 13.78 -14.05
CA ASN A 228 -7.25 14.74 -13.44
C ASN A 228 -6.21 15.20 -14.46
N ALA A 229 -6.03 16.50 -14.57
CA ALA A 229 -4.93 17.05 -15.35
C ALA A 229 -3.58 16.62 -14.72
N THR A 230 -2.57 16.41 -15.54
CA THR A 230 -1.21 16.05 -15.06
C THR A 230 -0.70 17.08 -14.04
N THR A 231 -1.03 18.36 -14.24
CA THR A 231 -0.65 19.43 -13.31
C THR A 231 -1.34 19.29 -11.95
N GLU A 232 -2.58 18.82 -11.89
CA GLU A 232 -3.30 18.56 -10.63
C GLU A 232 -2.71 17.37 -9.87
N MET A 233 -2.16 16.38 -10.59
CA MET A 233 -1.53 15.22 -9.99
C MET A 233 -0.08 15.47 -9.56
N LYS A 234 0.58 16.49 -10.09
CA LYS A 234 1.99 16.79 -9.82
C LYS A 234 2.33 16.96 -8.32
N PRO A 235 1.51 17.65 -7.50
CA PRO A 235 1.79 17.80 -6.07
C PRO A 235 1.94 16.47 -5.30
N VAL A 236 1.29 15.40 -5.74
CA VAL A 236 1.39 14.07 -5.11
C VAL A 236 2.84 13.54 -5.13
N THR A 237 3.66 14.01 -6.08
CA THR A 237 5.06 13.60 -6.20
C THR A 237 6.03 14.50 -5.43
N TRP A 238 5.58 15.60 -4.85
CA TRP A 238 6.44 16.48 -4.07
C TRP A 238 6.82 15.85 -2.73
N PRO A 239 8.08 15.96 -2.32
CA PRO A 239 8.53 15.34 -1.06
C PRO A 239 7.72 15.77 0.17
N GLU A 240 7.23 17.00 0.19
CA GLU A 240 6.40 17.55 1.25
C GLU A 240 5.06 16.80 1.43
N PHE A 241 4.58 16.15 0.35
CA PHE A 241 3.39 15.30 0.37
C PHE A 241 3.73 13.81 0.39
N SER A 242 4.71 13.38 -0.41
CA SER A 242 5.01 11.96 -0.59
C SER A 242 5.87 11.35 0.52
N ASN A 243 6.72 12.16 1.20
CA ASN A 243 7.64 11.69 2.21
C ASN A 243 7.09 11.82 3.63
N VAL A 244 5.79 11.67 3.79
CA VAL A 244 5.11 11.73 5.09
C VAL A 244 4.46 10.39 5.39
N HIS A 245 4.85 9.79 6.53
CA HIS A 245 4.25 8.55 6.99
C HIS A 245 2.78 8.76 7.37
N PRO A 246 1.84 7.86 7.03
CA PRO A 246 0.42 8.00 7.38
C PRO A 246 0.12 8.16 8.87
N PHE A 247 1.00 7.67 9.74
CA PHE A 247 0.92 7.79 11.20
C PHE A 247 1.96 8.76 11.78
N ALA A 248 2.40 9.74 11.00
CA ALA A 248 3.23 10.82 11.54
C ALA A 248 2.49 11.57 12.66
N PRO A 249 3.20 12.07 13.69
CA PRO A 249 2.59 12.85 14.75
C PRO A 249 1.77 14.03 14.21
N THR A 250 0.61 14.28 14.81
CA THR A 250 -0.36 15.29 14.32
C THR A 250 0.22 16.71 14.26
N ASN A 251 1.10 17.05 15.18
CA ASN A 251 1.80 18.34 15.21
C ASN A 251 2.81 18.52 14.06
N GLN A 252 3.20 17.44 13.39
CA GLN A 252 4.12 17.47 12.25
C GLN A 252 3.42 17.53 10.90
N VAL A 253 2.09 17.38 10.87
CA VAL A 253 1.28 17.27 9.63
C VAL A 253 0.15 18.31 9.58
N SER A 254 0.37 19.48 10.15
CA SER A 254 -0.62 20.56 10.21
C SER A 254 -1.13 20.97 8.82
N GLY A 255 -0.26 20.96 7.79
CA GLY A 255 -0.64 21.25 6.42
C GLY A 255 -1.66 20.26 5.85
N TYR A 256 -1.51 18.96 6.14
CA TYR A 256 -2.52 17.96 5.77
C TYR A 256 -3.85 18.18 6.48
N HIS A 257 -3.83 18.54 7.78
CA HIS A 257 -5.06 18.87 8.52
C HIS A 257 -5.76 20.10 7.94
N THR A 258 -5.01 21.14 7.59
CA THR A 258 -5.56 22.34 6.93
C THR A 258 -6.24 21.97 5.61
N LEU A 259 -5.54 21.22 4.74
CA LEU A 259 -6.07 20.79 3.45
C LEU A 259 -7.35 19.96 3.60
N ILE A 260 -7.38 19.00 4.52
CA ILE A 260 -8.54 18.13 4.76
C ILE A 260 -9.72 18.95 5.31
N ASN A 261 -9.48 19.84 6.26
CA ASN A 261 -10.52 20.66 6.87
C ASN A 261 -11.12 21.64 5.84
N GLU A 262 -10.29 22.37 5.11
CA GLU A 262 -10.77 23.29 4.08
C GLU A 262 -11.57 22.60 2.97
N LEU A 263 -11.14 21.40 2.55
CA LEU A 263 -11.89 20.61 1.58
C LEU A 263 -13.21 20.13 2.19
N GLY A 264 -13.21 19.71 3.45
CA GLY A 264 -14.41 19.32 4.18
C GLY A 264 -15.43 20.46 4.25
N ASP A 265 -15.00 21.66 4.63
CA ASP A 265 -15.86 22.85 4.69
C ASP A 265 -16.48 23.21 3.33
N LYS A 266 -15.70 23.10 2.26
CA LYS A 266 -16.19 23.33 0.90
C LYS A 266 -17.25 22.31 0.49
N LEU A 267 -17.02 21.03 0.81
CA LEU A 267 -17.96 19.95 0.52
C LEU A 267 -19.25 20.08 1.33
N VAL A 268 -19.17 20.43 2.61
CA VAL A 268 -20.35 20.73 3.45
C VAL A 268 -21.20 21.85 2.81
N LYS A 269 -20.55 22.95 2.40
CA LYS A 269 -21.26 24.06 1.73
C LYS A 269 -21.92 23.66 0.41
N LEU A 270 -21.26 22.79 -0.38
CA LEU A 270 -21.78 22.35 -1.67
C LEU A 270 -22.93 21.36 -1.53
N THR A 271 -22.91 20.50 -0.53
CA THR A 271 -23.89 19.43 -0.34
C THR A 271 -25.03 19.80 0.59
N GLY A 272 -24.83 20.79 1.46
CA GLY A 272 -25.81 21.17 2.49
C GLY A 272 -25.87 20.21 3.68
N PHE A 273 -24.94 19.27 3.82
CA PHE A 273 -24.81 18.41 5.00
C PHE A 273 -24.16 19.15 6.17
N ASP A 274 -24.41 18.70 7.39
CA ASP A 274 -23.82 19.29 8.59
C ASP A 274 -22.35 18.93 8.80
N ALA A 275 -21.95 17.76 8.32
CA ALA A 275 -20.59 17.25 8.46
C ALA A 275 -20.22 16.27 7.33
N ILE A 276 -18.92 16.07 7.16
CA ILE A 276 -18.36 15.13 6.19
C ILE A 276 -17.19 14.36 6.81
N SER A 277 -16.99 13.13 6.36
CA SER A 277 -15.82 12.32 6.70
C SER A 277 -15.11 11.88 5.42
N MET A 278 -13.80 12.08 5.37
CA MET A 278 -12.92 11.64 4.28
C MET A 278 -12.17 10.35 4.62
N GLN A 279 -12.55 9.65 5.70
CA GLN A 279 -11.88 8.41 6.13
C GLN A 279 -12.15 7.21 5.23
N PRO A 280 -13.37 7.01 4.64
CA PRO A 280 -13.61 5.87 3.78
C PRO A 280 -12.69 5.86 2.55
N ASN A 281 -12.06 4.71 2.29
CA ASN A 281 -11.11 4.53 1.18
C ASN A 281 -11.77 4.11 -0.15
N SER A 282 -13.07 3.81 -0.12
CA SER A 282 -13.82 3.37 -1.30
C SER A 282 -15.31 3.65 -1.14
N GLY A 283 -16.08 3.56 -2.23
CA GLY A 283 -17.53 3.69 -2.19
C GLY A 283 -18.18 2.71 -1.22
N ALA A 284 -17.82 1.45 -1.28
CA ALA A 284 -18.33 0.42 -0.37
C ALA A 284 -18.04 0.71 1.11
N GLN A 285 -16.87 1.25 1.41
CA GLN A 285 -16.53 1.69 2.78
C GLN A 285 -17.34 2.92 3.19
N GLY A 286 -17.64 3.83 2.26
CA GLY A 286 -18.52 4.97 2.49
C GLY A 286 -19.95 4.52 2.84
N GLU A 287 -20.48 3.58 2.08
CA GLU A 287 -21.81 2.97 2.37
C GLU A 287 -21.81 2.29 3.74
N TYR A 288 -20.80 1.48 4.03
CA TYR A 288 -20.68 0.82 5.32
C TYR A 288 -20.56 1.82 6.48
N ALA A 289 -19.72 2.84 6.34
CA ALA A 289 -19.57 3.89 7.35
C ALA A 289 -20.89 4.64 7.58
N GLY A 290 -21.64 4.95 6.50
CA GLY A 290 -22.96 5.56 6.57
C GLY A 290 -23.96 4.70 7.35
N LEU A 291 -24.05 3.42 7.02
CA LEU A 291 -24.92 2.47 7.72
C LEU A 291 -24.55 2.32 9.20
N MET A 292 -23.26 2.27 9.51
CA MET A 292 -22.78 2.21 10.89
C MET A 292 -23.09 3.48 11.68
N THR A 293 -23.02 4.64 11.04
CA THR A 293 -23.38 5.93 11.63
C THR A 293 -24.87 5.99 11.94
N ILE A 294 -25.73 5.57 10.99
CA ILE A 294 -27.19 5.48 11.19
C ILE A 294 -27.51 4.52 12.33
N ARG A 295 -26.86 3.37 12.36
CA ARG A 295 -27.04 2.39 13.43
C ARG A 295 -26.63 2.96 14.80
N ALA A 296 -25.51 3.65 14.87
CA ALA A 296 -25.04 4.31 16.08
C ALA A 296 -26.02 5.39 16.56
N PHE A 297 -26.55 6.19 15.64
CA PHE A 297 -27.58 7.19 15.92
C PHE A 297 -28.83 6.58 16.56
N HIS A 298 -29.38 5.53 15.97
CA HIS A 298 -30.55 4.84 16.51
C HIS A 298 -30.28 4.28 17.92
N LYS A 299 -29.12 3.64 18.12
CA LYS A 299 -28.72 3.15 19.45
C LYS A 299 -28.63 4.26 20.48
N ALA A 300 -28.02 5.37 20.14
CA ALA A 300 -27.86 6.52 21.05
C ALA A 300 -29.21 7.15 21.44
N ASN A 301 -30.23 7.03 20.57
CA ASN A 301 -31.57 7.52 20.83
C ASN A 301 -32.51 6.44 21.45
N GLY A 302 -32.00 5.34 21.95
CA GLY A 302 -32.75 4.29 22.58
C GLY A 302 -33.65 3.46 21.62
N GLN A 303 -33.31 3.49 20.33
CA GLN A 303 -34.06 2.80 19.25
C GLN A 303 -33.29 1.59 18.72
N GLN A 304 -32.87 0.69 19.61
CA GLN A 304 -32.03 -0.47 19.24
C GLN A 304 -32.80 -1.47 18.33
N GLU A 305 -34.13 -1.48 18.39
CA GLU A 305 -35.02 -2.31 17.58
C GLU A 305 -35.03 -1.90 16.10
N ARG A 306 -34.55 -0.70 15.76
CA ARG A 306 -34.47 -0.25 14.36
C ARG A 306 -33.20 -0.77 13.71
N ASP A 307 -33.17 -2.05 13.37
CA ASP A 307 -32.01 -2.75 12.82
C ASP A 307 -32.23 -3.32 11.41
N ILE A 308 -33.41 -3.11 10.83
CA ILE A 308 -33.72 -3.53 9.47
C ILE A 308 -33.30 -2.44 8.49
N CYS A 309 -32.52 -2.83 7.49
CA CYS A 309 -32.13 -1.97 6.37
C CYS A 309 -32.91 -2.42 5.13
N LEU A 310 -33.70 -1.51 4.55
CA LEU A 310 -34.39 -1.77 3.29
C LEU A 310 -33.43 -1.44 2.14
N ILE A 311 -33.22 -2.42 1.28
CA ILE A 311 -32.38 -2.28 0.08
C ILE A 311 -33.17 -2.68 -1.17
N PRO A 312 -32.95 -2.08 -2.34
CA PRO A 312 -33.58 -2.50 -3.59
C PRO A 312 -33.22 -3.94 -3.93
N SER A 313 -34.18 -4.66 -4.52
CA SER A 313 -33.98 -6.05 -4.99
C SER A 313 -33.22 -6.11 -6.29
#